data_a7d54e5e2389e24f4641d639c298d544
#
_entry.id   a7d54e5e2389e24f4641d639c298d544
#
_cell.length_a   1.000
_cell.length_b   1.000
_cell.length_c   1.000
_cell.angle_alpha   90.00
_cell.angle_beta   90.00
_cell.angle_gamma   90.00
#
_symmetry.space_group_name_H-M   'P 1'
#
loop_
_entity.id
_entity.type
_entity.pdbx_description
1 polymer ?
#
loop_
_entity_poly.entity_id
_entity_poly.type
_entity_poly.pdbx_seq_one_letter_code
_entity_poly.pdbx_strand_id
1 'polypeptide(L)'
;MSFAIGPYRLDSRVLLAPMAGVTDPPFRSLCHRFGAALCGAEMLTSDQTLWHSAKSRRRMDHRIESGIRTVQLAGAEPAQLAEAAKMNVALGAQIIDINLGCPAKKVCDRLCGSALLSDEPLVARIFDAVVAAVDVPVTVKIRTGPDSATLNAVRVADLAQRAGIAAIAIHGRTRAQRFEGQAEYDTIRNVKQHVDIPVIANGDITTPAQALAVLEYTGADGVMIGRGAQGAPWIFQAVNEHLGKVKKSSAPVLQDLQDDCAPIILEHLESLYKFYGEHTGIRMARKHLSWYCQRLSLPAPARGELMAAADSASQFACAERWFGGAHQRRSMIMTGT
;
A
#
# COMPACT_ATOMS: atom_id res chain seq x y z
N MET A 1 -11.19 17.49 -4.26
CA MET A 1 -12.50 16.84 -4.04
C MET A 1 -12.27 15.60 -3.19
N SER A 2 -13.18 15.27 -2.26
CA SER A 2 -13.18 14.01 -1.50
C SER A 2 -14.07 13.01 -2.24
N PHE A 3 -13.78 11.72 -2.14
CA PHE A 3 -14.64 10.65 -2.63
C PHE A 3 -14.98 9.67 -1.50
N ALA A 4 -15.89 8.75 -1.72
CA ALA A 4 -16.30 7.79 -0.72
C ALA A 4 -16.16 6.36 -1.24
N ILE A 5 -15.93 5.41 -0.34
CA ILE A 5 -15.99 3.97 -0.59
C ILE A 5 -17.09 3.42 0.31
N GLY A 6 -18.27 3.15 -0.26
CA GLY A 6 -19.47 2.86 0.51
C GLY A 6 -19.76 4.00 1.51
N PRO A 7 -19.98 3.72 2.81
CA PRO A 7 -20.27 4.75 3.80
C PRO A 7 -19.03 5.57 4.25
N TYR A 8 -17.84 5.19 3.83
CA TYR A 8 -16.60 5.81 4.27
C TYR A 8 -16.19 6.95 3.36
N ARG A 9 -16.35 8.18 3.83
CA ARG A 9 -15.83 9.36 3.15
C ARG A 9 -14.33 9.50 3.44
N LEU A 10 -13.53 9.56 2.39
CA LEU A 10 -12.08 9.72 2.50
C LEU A 10 -11.69 11.20 2.53
N ASP A 11 -10.91 11.60 3.54
CA ASP A 11 -10.47 12.99 3.72
C ASP A 11 -9.38 13.39 2.71
N SER A 12 -8.75 12.43 2.08
CA SER A 12 -7.69 12.61 1.08
C SER A 12 -7.91 11.71 -0.13
N ARG A 13 -7.29 12.09 -1.26
CA ARG A 13 -7.27 11.29 -2.50
C ARG A 13 -6.03 10.39 -2.59
N VAL A 14 -5.26 10.27 -1.51
CA VAL A 14 -3.97 9.56 -1.51
C VAL A 14 -4.06 8.34 -0.61
N LEU A 15 -3.82 7.16 -1.19
CA LEU A 15 -3.95 5.87 -0.53
C LEU A 15 -2.61 5.12 -0.51
N LEU A 16 -2.40 4.27 0.50
CA LEU A 16 -1.27 3.34 0.54
C LEU A 16 -1.64 2.01 -0.13
N ALA A 17 -0.82 1.57 -1.08
CA ALA A 17 -1.01 0.28 -1.75
C ALA A 17 -0.66 -0.90 -0.84
N PRO A 18 -1.40 -2.03 -0.92
CA PRO A 18 -1.03 -3.26 -0.25
C PRO A 18 0.28 -3.81 -0.82
N MET A 19 1.27 -4.04 0.03
CA MET A 19 2.58 -4.58 -0.33
C MET A 19 2.99 -5.70 0.63
N ALA A 20 3.07 -6.93 0.13
CA ALA A 20 3.43 -8.10 0.94
C ALA A 20 4.81 -7.95 1.60
N GLY A 21 4.87 -8.10 2.92
CA GLY A 21 6.06 -7.93 3.72
C GLY A 21 6.47 -6.47 3.95
N VAL A 22 5.61 -5.49 3.66
CA VAL A 22 5.89 -4.05 3.81
C VAL A 22 4.77 -3.34 4.56
N THR A 23 3.51 -3.51 4.12
CA THR A 23 2.37 -2.80 4.70
C THR A 23 1.78 -3.54 5.90
N ASP A 24 2.64 -3.81 6.87
CA ASP A 24 2.26 -4.28 8.21
C ASP A 24 1.58 -3.16 9.02
N PRO A 25 0.91 -3.50 10.15
CA PRO A 25 0.21 -2.50 10.96
C PRO A 25 1.08 -1.32 11.41
N PRO A 26 2.35 -1.49 11.85
CA PRO A 26 3.23 -0.36 12.17
C PRO A 26 3.42 0.61 11.01
N PHE A 27 3.70 0.10 9.81
CA PHE A 27 3.91 0.95 8.64
C PHE A 27 2.62 1.60 8.15
N ARG A 28 1.48 0.90 8.18
CA ARG A 28 0.18 1.48 7.84
C ARG A 28 -0.20 2.62 8.79
N SER A 29 -0.04 2.44 10.10
CA SER A 29 -0.30 3.48 11.11
C SER A 29 0.58 4.71 10.88
N LEU A 30 1.85 4.50 10.54
CA LEU A 30 2.77 5.59 10.20
C LEU A 30 2.31 6.34 8.94
N CYS A 31 1.98 5.64 7.84
CA CYS A 31 1.50 6.27 6.62
C CYS A 31 0.16 7.00 6.81
N HIS A 32 -0.75 6.43 7.62
CA HIS A 32 -2.01 7.08 7.97
C HIS A 32 -1.80 8.38 8.72
N ARG A 33 -0.88 8.43 9.69
CA ARG A 33 -0.50 9.66 10.40
C ARG A 33 0.00 10.75 9.45
N PHE A 34 0.67 10.39 8.36
CA PHE A 34 1.08 11.31 7.31
C PHE A 34 -0.01 11.59 6.27
N GLY A 35 -1.25 11.20 6.49
CA GLY A 35 -2.38 11.59 5.68
C GLY A 35 -2.74 10.63 4.53
N ALA A 36 -2.28 9.37 4.58
CA ALA A 36 -2.87 8.34 3.74
C ALA A 36 -4.32 8.10 4.18
N ALA A 37 -5.29 8.37 3.31
CA ALA A 37 -6.71 8.27 3.67
C ALA A 37 -7.18 6.83 3.87
N LEU A 38 -6.55 5.90 3.18
CA LEU A 38 -6.79 4.47 3.31
C LEU A 38 -5.48 3.72 3.13
N CYS A 39 -5.21 2.74 3.99
CA CYS A 39 -4.00 1.94 3.94
C CYS A 39 -4.32 0.49 3.62
N GLY A 40 -3.91 0.02 2.44
CA GLY A 40 -4.09 -1.37 2.03
C GLY A 40 -3.26 -2.33 2.89
N ALA A 41 -3.94 -3.31 3.51
CA ALA A 41 -3.27 -4.36 4.29
C ALA A 41 -2.55 -5.37 3.38
N GLU A 42 -1.58 -6.09 3.94
CA GLU A 42 -0.97 -7.22 3.24
C GLU A 42 -2.02 -8.30 2.92
N MET A 43 -1.95 -8.88 1.72
CA MET A 43 -2.91 -9.91 1.31
C MET A 43 -2.90 -11.13 2.25
N LEU A 44 -4.09 -11.62 2.58
CA LEU A 44 -4.38 -12.85 3.29
C LEU A 44 -4.92 -13.88 2.29
N THR A 45 -4.51 -15.13 2.40
CA THR A 45 -5.10 -16.21 1.60
C THR A 45 -6.54 -16.47 2.02
N SER A 46 -7.43 -16.78 1.07
CA SER A 46 -8.79 -17.27 1.38
C SER A 46 -8.80 -18.67 2.00
N ASP A 47 -7.70 -19.42 1.85
CA ASP A 47 -7.53 -20.74 2.47
C ASP A 47 -7.33 -20.59 3.99
N GLN A 48 -8.39 -20.81 4.74
CA GLN A 48 -8.42 -20.65 6.19
C GLN A 48 -7.55 -21.69 6.92
N THR A 49 -7.26 -22.82 6.31
CA THR A 49 -6.36 -23.83 6.89
C THR A 49 -4.94 -23.29 7.11
N LEU A 50 -4.57 -22.23 6.40
CA LEU A 50 -3.28 -21.55 6.51
C LEU A 50 -3.28 -20.38 7.51
N TRP A 51 -4.39 -20.09 8.19
CA TRP A 51 -4.50 -18.94 9.10
C TRP A 51 -3.89 -19.19 10.48
N HIS A 52 -3.58 -20.42 10.81
CA HIS A 52 -2.92 -20.78 12.08
C HIS A 52 -1.47 -20.30 12.19
N SER A 53 -0.87 -19.86 11.09
CA SER A 53 0.50 -19.32 11.10
C SER A 53 0.57 -17.97 11.84
N ALA A 54 1.68 -17.71 12.55
CA ALA A 54 1.93 -16.42 13.19
C ALA A 54 1.83 -15.24 12.20
N LYS A 55 2.21 -15.47 10.95
CA LYS A 55 2.12 -14.47 9.87
C LYS A 55 0.67 -14.14 9.53
N SER A 56 -0.19 -15.14 9.36
CA SER A 56 -1.61 -14.93 9.06
C SER A 56 -2.32 -14.25 10.23
N ARG A 57 -2.07 -14.71 11.47
CA ARG A 57 -2.65 -14.08 12.66
C ARG A 57 -2.30 -12.60 12.78
N ARG A 58 -1.04 -12.21 12.51
CA ARG A 58 -0.64 -10.80 12.51
C ARG A 58 -1.35 -9.96 11.44
N ARG A 59 -1.66 -10.55 10.29
CA ARG A 59 -2.39 -9.85 9.21
C ARG A 59 -3.87 -9.64 9.52
N MET A 60 -4.44 -10.48 10.37
CA MET A 60 -5.82 -10.37 10.85
C MET A 60 -5.94 -9.53 12.14
N ASP A 61 -4.85 -9.09 12.71
CA ASP A 61 -4.85 -8.29 13.94
C ASP A 61 -4.98 -6.80 13.63
N HIS A 62 -6.16 -6.26 13.82
CA HIS A 62 -6.51 -4.87 13.57
C HIS A 62 -6.48 -3.98 14.82
N ARG A 63 -6.07 -4.51 16.00
CA ARG A 63 -6.16 -3.81 17.29
C ARG A 63 -5.33 -2.54 17.37
N ILE A 64 -4.24 -2.45 16.63
CA ILE A 64 -3.34 -1.29 16.64
C ILE A 64 -3.54 -0.37 15.43
N GLU A 65 -4.49 -0.67 14.54
CA GLU A 65 -4.70 0.13 13.35
C GLU A 65 -5.50 1.39 13.67
N SER A 66 -4.96 2.54 13.25
CA SER A 66 -5.68 3.80 13.17
C SER A 66 -6.33 3.95 11.80
N GLY A 67 -7.59 4.37 11.75
CA GLY A 67 -8.33 4.57 10.49
C GLY A 67 -9.14 3.36 10.04
N ILE A 68 -9.56 3.37 8.77
CA ILE A 68 -10.44 2.36 8.20
C ILE A 68 -9.67 1.05 7.99
N ARG A 69 -10.16 -0.02 8.61
CA ARG A 69 -9.55 -1.36 8.56
C ARG A 69 -9.91 -2.07 7.27
N THR A 70 -8.93 -2.21 6.37
CA THR A 70 -9.06 -2.96 5.13
C THR A 70 -8.40 -4.32 5.24
N VAL A 71 -9.04 -5.35 4.69
CA VAL A 71 -8.45 -6.69 4.56
C VAL A 71 -8.40 -7.06 3.10
N GLN A 72 -7.20 -7.34 2.59
CA GLN A 72 -7.06 -7.83 1.22
C GLN A 72 -7.01 -9.35 1.18
N LEU A 73 -7.93 -9.95 0.41
CA LEU A 73 -8.06 -11.40 0.23
C LEU A 73 -7.52 -11.84 -1.14
N ALA A 74 -6.79 -12.96 -1.15
CA ALA A 74 -6.30 -13.60 -2.35
C ALA A 74 -6.77 -15.08 -2.38
N GLY A 75 -7.46 -15.45 -3.44
CA GLY A 75 -8.00 -16.78 -3.67
C GLY A 75 -8.58 -16.88 -5.08
N ALA A 76 -9.00 -18.09 -5.49
CA ALA A 76 -9.62 -18.35 -6.78
C ALA A 76 -11.02 -18.98 -6.63
N GLU A 77 -11.34 -19.54 -5.47
CA GLU A 77 -12.63 -20.18 -5.22
C GLU A 77 -13.64 -19.19 -4.65
N PRO A 78 -14.75 -18.89 -5.36
CA PRO A 78 -15.74 -17.89 -4.94
C PRO A 78 -16.28 -18.13 -3.53
N ALA A 79 -16.72 -19.36 -3.22
CA ALA A 79 -17.27 -19.72 -1.92
C ALA A 79 -16.24 -19.56 -0.79
N GLN A 80 -14.98 -19.93 -1.04
CA GLN A 80 -13.89 -19.80 -0.07
C GLN A 80 -13.54 -18.33 0.20
N LEU A 81 -13.55 -17.48 -0.84
CA LEU A 81 -13.35 -16.04 -0.69
C LEU A 81 -14.51 -15.39 0.08
N ALA A 82 -15.74 -15.76 -0.21
CA ALA A 82 -16.93 -15.28 0.50
C ALA A 82 -16.87 -15.62 2.00
N GLU A 83 -16.51 -16.85 2.34
CA GLU A 83 -16.38 -17.27 3.73
C GLU A 83 -15.21 -16.59 4.45
N ALA A 84 -14.07 -16.41 3.76
CA ALA A 84 -12.94 -15.64 4.27
C ALA A 84 -13.32 -14.17 4.51
N ALA A 85 -14.14 -13.59 3.66
CA ALA A 85 -14.65 -12.22 3.83
C ALA A 85 -15.51 -12.10 5.09
N LYS A 86 -16.51 -12.98 5.27
CA LYS A 86 -17.36 -13.01 6.49
C LYS A 86 -16.54 -13.10 7.76
N MET A 87 -15.57 -14.01 7.81
CA MET A 87 -14.73 -14.17 8.99
C MET A 87 -13.91 -12.93 9.30
N ASN A 88 -13.35 -12.25 8.29
CA ASN A 88 -12.58 -11.02 8.50
C ASN A 88 -13.49 -9.85 8.91
N VAL A 89 -14.71 -9.77 8.40
CA VAL A 89 -15.71 -8.79 8.88
C VAL A 89 -16.05 -9.04 10.35
N ALA A 90 -16.26 -10.27 10.76
CA ALA A 90 -16.47 -10.64 12.17
C ALA A 90 -15.26 -10.27 13.07
N LEU A 91 -14.05 -10.27 12.52
CA LEU A 91 -12.82 -9.80 13.20
C LEU A 91 -12.63 -8.27 13.15
N GLY A 92 -13.56 -7.54 12.55
CA GLY A 92 -13.58 -6.08 12.54
C GLY A 92 -13.06 -5.42 11.28
N ALA A 93 -12.92 -6.15 10.16
CA ALA A 93 -12.68 -5.53 8.86
C ALA A 93 -13.86 -4.63 8.46
N GLN A 94 -13.55 -3.44 7.96
CA GLN A 94 -14.53 -2.45 7.53
C GLN A 94 -14.63 -2.34 6.00
N ILE A 95 -13.60 -2.83 5.29
CA ILE A 95 -13.57 -2.96 3.84
C ILE A 95 -12.89 -4.30 3.52
N ILE A 96 -13.49 -5.06 2.62
CA ILE A 96 -12.86 -6.25 2.01
C ILE A 96 -12.32 -5.86 0.64
N ASP A 97 -11.03 -6.10 0.39
CA ASP A 97 -10.38 -5.84 -0.90
C ASP A 97 -10.00 -7.16 -1.58
N ILE A 98 -10.39 -7.34 -2.83
CA ILE A 98 -10.08 -8.55 -3.61
C ILE A 98 -8.78 -8.32 -4.39
N ASN A 99 -7.81 -9.21 -4.22
CA ASN A 99 -6.53 -9.14 -4.93
C ASN A 99 -6.59 -9.82 -6.30
N LEU A 100 -6.65 -9.04 -7.36
CA LEU A 100 -6.47 -9.47 -8.77
C LEU A 100 -5.22 -8.81 -9.38
N GLY A 101 -4.25 -8.39 -8.58
CA GLY A 101 -3.09 -7.63 -9.04
C GLY A 101 -1.73 -8.25 -8.76
N CYS A 102 -1.62 -9.23 -7.84
CA CYS A 102 -0.35 -9.81 -7.44
C CYS A 102 0.25 -10.68 -8.56
N PRO A 103 1.46 -10.36 -9.11
CA PRO A 103 2.10 -11.13 -10.16
C PRO A 103 3.08 -12.18 -9.64
N ALA A 104 3.14 -12.39 -8.32
CA ALA A 104 4.10 -13.32 -7.71
C ALA A 104 3.82 -14.76 -8.16
N LYS A 105 4.87 -15.48 -8.62
CA LYS A 105 4.76 -16.84 -9.15
C LYS A 105 3.98 -17.75 -8.19
N LYS A 106 4.32 -17.76 -6.90
CA LYS A 106 3.64 -18.57 -5.88
C LYS A 106 2.12 -18.30 -5.77
N VAL A 107 1.66 -17.11 -6.12
CA VAL A 107 0.24 -16.72 -6.12
C VAL A 107 -0.39 -17.13 -7.44
N CYS A 108 0.27 -16.82 -8.57
CA CYS A 108 -0.23 -17.15 -9.90
C CYS A 108 -0.26 -18.66 -10.19
N ASP A 109 0.68 -19.44 -9.66
CA ASP A 109 0.69 -20.91 -9.79
C ASP A 109 -0.55 -21.56 -9.13
N ARG A 110 -1.21 -20.85 -8.21
CA ARG A 110 -2.51 -21.24 -7.62
C ARG A 110 -3.71 -20.61 -8.33
N LEU A 111 -3.53 -20.10 -9.52
CA LEU A 111 -4.53 -19.37 -10.31
C LEU A 111 -5.15 -18.16 -9.57
N CYS A 112 -4.43 -17.56 -8.60
CA CYS A 112 -4.86 -16.42 -7.80
C CYS A 112 -4.20 -15.12 -8.25
N GLY A 113 -4.64 -14.00 -7.69
CA GLY A 113 -4.08 -12.67 -7.98
C GLY A 113 -4.25 -12.29 -9.44
N SER A 114 -3.20 -11.78 -10.10
CA SER A 114 -3.31 -11.32 -11.49
C SER A 114 -3.49 -12.43 -12.53
N ALA A 115 -3.34 -13.70 -12.15
CA ALA A 115 -3.68 -14.82 -13.05
C ALA A 115 -5.17 -14.88 -13.36
N LEU A 116 -6.03 -14.47 -12.41
CA LEU A 116 -7.48 -14.43 -12.58
C LEU A 116 -7.96 -13.50 -13.70
N LEU A 117 -7.17 -12.50 -14.09
CA LEU A 117 -7.52 -11.62 -15.20
C LEU A 117 -7.66 -12.36 -16.55
N SER A 118 -7.18 -13.60 -16.65
CA SER A 118 -7.36 -14.42 -17.85
C SER A 118 -8.69 -15.20 -17.86
N ASP A 119 -9.49 -15.13 -16.77
CA ASP A 119 -10.79 -15.83 -16.63
C ASP A 119 -11.87 -14.87 -16.10
N GLU A 120 -12.37 -14.01 -17.00
CA GLU A 120 -13.39 -13.01 -16.66
C GLU A 120 -14.69 -13.62 -16.09
N PRO A 121 -15.18 -14.78 -16.59
CA PRO A 121 -16.33 -15.46 -15.97
C PRO A 121 -16.09 -15.88 -14.51
N LEU A 122 -14.89 -16.33 -14.18
CA LEU A 122 -14.54 -16.64 -12.78
C LEU A 122 -14.45 -15.38 -11.93
N VAL A 123 -13.88 -14.32 -12.48
CA VAL A 123 -13.81 -13.01 -11.81
C VAL A 123 -15.21 -12.51 -11.45
N ALA A 124 -16.17 -12.60 -12.37
CA ALA A 124 -17.56 -12.20 -12.11
C ALA A 124 -18.15 -13.01 -10.96
N ARG A 125 -18.02 -14.34 -10.98
CA ARG A 125 -18.52 -15.21 -9.88
C ARG A 125 -17.86 -14.89 -8.53
N ILE A 126 -16.58 -14.52 -8.53
CA ILE A 126 -15.87 -14.10 -7.30
C ILE A 126 -16.48 -12.81 -6.77
N PHE A 127 -16.71 -11.80 -7.62
CA PHE A 127 -17.30 -10.53 -7.21
C PHE A 127 -18.70 -10.75 -6.63
N ASP A 128 -19.57 -11.46 -7.34
CA ASP A 128 -20.93 -11.77 -6.89
C ASP A 128 -20.93 -12.47 -5.54
N ALA A 129 -20.10 -13.52 -5.39
CA ALA A 129 -20.03 -14.30 -4.16
C ALA A 129 -19.54 -13.48 -2.95
N VAL A 130 -18.52 -12.63 -3.14
CA VAL A 130 -17.96 -11.86 -2.03
C VAL A 130 -18.88 -10.69 -1.67
N VAL A 131 -19.43 -9.98 -2.65
CA VAL A 131 -20.36 -8.85 -2.40
C VAL A 131 -21.64 -9.37 -1.70
N ALA A 132 -22.20 -10.48 -2.14
CA ALA A 132 -23.39 -11.07 -1.50
C ALA A 132 -23.13 -11.60 -0.07
N ALA A 133 -21.87 -11.82 0.31
CA ALA A 133 -21.51 -12.44 1.57
C ALA A 133 -21.36 -11.48 2.75
N VAL A 134 -21.18 -10.17 2.50
CA VAL A 134 -20.84 -9.18 3.54
C VAL A 134 -21.61 -7.88 3.37
N ASP A 135 -21.90 -7.20 4.47
CA ASP A 135 -22.58 -5.90 4.49
C ASP A 135 -21.60 -4.70 4.40
N VAL A 136 -20.28 -4.96 4.45
CA VAL A 136 -19.26 -3.93 4.31
C VAL A 136 -18.88 -3.74 2.83
N PRO A 137 -18.37 -2.56 2.44
CA PRO A 137 -17.91 -2.33 1.06
C PRO A 137 -16.87 -3.36 0.63
N VAL A 138 -17.03 -3.87 -0.59
CA VAL A 138 -16.04 -4.71 -1.26
C VAL A 138 -15.35 -3.88 -2.33
N THR A 139 -14.03 -3.88 -2.33
CA THR A 139 -13.19 -3.23 -3.35
C THR A 139 -12.36 -4.25 -4.09
N VAL A 140 -11.78 -3.86 -5.21
CA VAL A 140 -10.89 -4.73 -5.97
C VAL A 140 -9.63 -4.00 -6.41
N LYS A 141 -8.48 -4.69 -6.34
CA LYS A 141 -7.22 -4.18 -6.91
C LYS A 141 -6.75 -5.07 -8.05
N ILE A 142 -6.66 -4.48 -9.25
CA ILE A 142 -6.31 -5.18 -10.49
C ILE A 142 -5.03 -4.64 -11.14
N ARG A 143 -4.66 -5.26 -12.27
CA ARG A 143 -3.73 -4.75 -13.28
C ARG A 143 -4.48 -4.45 -14.58
N THR A 144 -3.79 -3.87 -15.59
CA THR A 144 -4.39 -3.50 -16.87
C THR A 144 -4.82 -4.70 -17.73
N GLY A 145 -4.26 -5.87 -17.45
CA GLY A 145 -4.58 -7.13 -18.12
C GLY A 145 -3.52 -8.20 -17.91
N PRO A 146 -3.69 -9.39 -18.52
CA PRO A 146 -2.68 -10.45 -18.52
C PRO A 146 -1.36 -10.03 -19.17
N ASP A 147 -1.42 -9.41 -20.35
CA ASP A 147 -0.28 -8.93 -21.14
C ASP A 147 -0.70 -7.74 -22.03
N SER A 148 0.23 -7.20 -22.80
CA SER A 148 -0.01 -6.03 -23.67
C SER A 148 -0.97 -6.30 -24.84
N ALA A 149 -1.13 -7.54 -25.25
CA ALA A 149 -2.08 -7.93 -26.30
C ALA A 149 -3.50 -8.14 -25.75
N THR A 150 -3.60 -8.37 -24.43
CA THR A 150 -4.87 -8.70 -23.78
C THR A 150 -5.12 -7.73 -22.61
N LEU A 151 -5.32 -6.44 -22.91
CA LEU A 151 -5.77 -5.44 -21.93
C LEU A 151 -7.28 -5.59 -21.70
N ASN A 152 -7.69 -5.93 -20.48
CA ASN A 152 -9.09 -6.19 -20.18
C ASN A 152 -9.63 -5.46 -18.94
N ALA A 153 -8.87 -4.51 -18.41
CA ALA A 153 -9.28 -3.78 -17.20
C ALA A 153 -10.64 -3.09 -17.34
N VAL A 154 -11.01 -2.58 -18.54
CA VAL A 154 -12.32 -1.96 -18.77
C VAL A 154 -13.44 -2.97 -18.58
N ARG A 155 -13.32 -4.17 -19.16
CA ARG A 155 -14.33 -5.22 -19.00
C ARG A 155 -14.42 -5.71 -17.56
N VAL A 156 -13.27 -5.88 -16.89
CA VAL A 156 -13.23 -6.26 -15.47
C VAL A 156 -13.85 -5.20 -14.58
N ALA A 157 -13.66 -3.91 -14.89
CA ALA A 157 -14.29 -2.80 -14.16
C ALA A 157 -15.81 -2.75 -14.36
N ASP A 158 -16.29 -3.06 -15.54
CA ASP A 158 -17.72 -3.18 -15.81
C ASP A 158 -18.34 -4.36 -15.02
N LEU A 159 -17.68 -5.52 -15.00
CA LEU A 159 -18.08 -6.65 -14.15
C LEU A 159 -18.09 -6.26 -12.66
N ALA A 160 -17.07 -5.54 -12.21
CA ALA A 160 -16.99 -5.06 -10.83
C ALA A 160 -18.15 -4.14 -10.47
N GLN A 161 -18.45 -3.16 -11.30
CA GLN A 161 -19.59 -2.24 -11.09
C GLN A 161 -20.92 -2.97 -11.04
N ARG A 162 -21.18 -3.90 -11.98
CA ARG A 162 -22.41 -4.70 -12.02
C ARG A 162 -22.60 -5.58 -10.80
N ALA A 163 -21.52 -6.12 -10.27
CA ALA A 163 -21.54 -6.94 -9.06
C ALA A 163 -21.71 -6.14 -7.76
N GLY A 164 -21.61 -4.80 -7.81
CA GLY A 164 -21.71 -3.93 -6.63
C GLY A 164 -20.38 -3.68 -5.91
N ILE A 165 -19.25 -3.85 -6.60
CA ILE A 165 -17.93 -3.45 -6.06
C ILE A 165 -17.93 -1.93 -5.81
N ALA A 166 -17.49 -1.52 -4.63
CA ALA A 166 -17.57 -0.13 -4.17
C ALA A 166 -16.43 0.78 -4.67
N ALA A 167 -15.32 0.23 -5.13
CA ALA A 167 -14.21 0.96 -5.76
C ALA A 167 -13.22 0.01 -6.43
N ILE A 168 -12.50 0.51 -7.43
CA ILE A 168 -11.48 -0.26 -8.15
C ILE A 168 -10.13 0.48 -8.16
N ALA A 169 -9.05 -0.20 -7.75
CA ALA A 169 -7.68 0.29 -7.87
C ALA A 169 -6.93 -0.43 -8.99
N ILE A 170 -6.31 0.33 -9.89
CA ILE A 170 -5.69 -0.23 -11.10
C ILE A 170 -4.21 0.11 -11.14
N HIS A 171 -3.37 -0.93 -11.14
CA HIS A 171 -1.94 -0.76 -11.39
C HIS A 171 -1.70 -0.69 -12.90
N GLY A 172 -1.13 0.41 -13.38
CA GLY A 172 -0.85 0.70 -14.79
C GLY A 172 0.23 -0.20 -15.43
N ARG A 173 0.22 -1.47 -15.11
CA ARG A 173 1.04 -2.53 -15.71
C ARG A 173 0.24 -3.80 -15.88
N THR A 174 0.59 -4.59 -16.89
CA THR A 174 0.05 -5.94 -17.07
C THR A 174 0.67 -6.93 -16.08
N ARG A 175 0.08 -8.13 -15.99
CA ARG A 175 0.68 -9.24 -15.24
C ARG A 175 2.06 -9.60 -15.77
N ALA A 176 2.21 -9.68 -17.10
CA ALA A 176 3.47 -10.06 -17.77
C ALA A 176 4.61 -9.08 -17.45
N GLN A 177 4.32 -7.80 -17.41
CA GLN A 177 5.32 -6.75 -17.07
C GLN A 177 5.81 -6.83 -15.63
N ARG A 178 5.06 -7.43 -14.71
CA ARG A 178 5.41 -7.43 -13.28
C ARG A 178 5.70 -6.02 -12.75
N PHE A 179 6.99 -5.63 -12.64
CA PHE A 179 7.46 -4.32 -12.19
C PHE A 179 8.43 -3.67 -13.19
N GLU A 180 8.57 -4.26 -14.38
CA GLU A 180 9.46 -3.80 -15.44
C GLU A 180 8.80 -2.70 -16.27
N GLY A 181 9.62 -1.90 -16.98
CA GLY A 181 9.17 -0.77 -17.77
C GLY A 181 8.51 0.33 -16.93
N GLN A 182 7.62 1.09 -17.53
CA GLN A 182 6.86 2.17 -16.89
C GLN A 182 5.38 1.80 -16.76
N ALA A 183 4.71 2.34 -15.74
CA ALA A 183 3.27 2.25 -15.64
C ALA A 183 2.63 3.15 -16.70
N GLU A 184 1.62 2.63 -17.39
CA GLU A 184 0.78 3.38 -18.32
C GLU A 184 -0.52 3.81 -17.63
N TYR A 185 -1.11 4.88 -18.11
CA TYR A 185 -2.30 5.47 -17.50
C TYR A 185 -3.49 5.59 -18.46
N ASP A 186 -3.32 5.23 -19.74
CA ASP A 186 -4.39 5.25 -20.75
C ASP A 186 -5.50 4.28 -20.39
N THR A 187 -5.15 3.05 -20.00
CA THR A 187 -6.14 2.07 -19.54
C THR A 187 -6.90 2.55 -18.31
N ILE A 188 -6.23 3.23 -17.37
CA ILE A 188 -6.89 3.77 -16.16
C ILE A 188 -7.86 4.88 -16.52
N ARG A 189 -7.46 5.77 -17.43
CA ARG A 189 -8.33 6.82 -17.99
C ARG A 189 -9.56 6.23 -18.67
N ASN A 190 -9.37 5.22 -19.52
CA ASN A 190 -10.45 4.54 -20.22
C ASN A 190 -11.42 3.89 -19.23
N VAL A 191 -10.92 3.23 -18.18
CA VAL A 191 -11.79 2.69 -17.11
C VAL A 191 -12.57 3.80 -16.45
N LYS A 192 -11.92 4.92 -16.06
CA LYS A 192 -12.61 6.05 -15.39
C LYS A 192 -13.71 6.67 -16.24
N GLN A 193 -13.58 6.64 -17.56
CA GLN A 193 -14.62 7.11 -18.48
C GLN A 193 -15.79 6.11 -18.66
N HIS A 194 -15.59 4.85 -18.25
CA HIS A 194 -16.52 3.76 -18.50
C HIS A 194 -17.35 3.36 -17.27
N VAL A 195 -16.88 3.63 -16.06
CA VAL A 195 -17.57 3.24 -14.81
C VAL A 195 -17.83 4.45 -13.91
N ASP A 196 -18.89 4.35 -13.10
CA ASP A 196 -19.29 5.38 -12.13
C ASP A 196 -18.65 5.17 -10.75
N ILE A 197 -18.24 3.93 -10.43
CA ILE A 197 -17.58 3.63 -9.17
C ILE A 197 -16.21 4.35 -9.08
N PRO A 198 -15.75 4.70 -7.89
CA PRO A 198 -14.44 5.31 -7.68
C PRO A 198 -13.30 4.50 -8.30
N VAL A 199 -12.47 5.17 -9.11
CA VAL A 199 -11.27 4.60 -9.73
C VAL A 199 -10.02 5.19 -9.09
N ILE A 200 -9.11 4.32 -8.65
CA ILE A 200 -7.86 4.71 -7.99
C ILE A 200 -6.69 4.32 -8.89
N ALA A 201 -5.92 5.32 -9.32
CA ALA A 201 -4.74 5.12 -10.17
C ALA A 201 -3.52 4.69 -9.34
N ASN A 202 -2.83 3.64 -9.78
CA ASN A 202 -1.63 3.14 -9.12
C ASN A 202 -0.51 2.83 -10.13
N GLY A 203 0.72 3.09 -9.74
CA GLY A 203 1.95 2.81 -10.52
C GLY A 203 2.89 4.00 -10.53
N ASP A 204 4.18 3.78 -10.27
CA ASP A 204 5.31 4.70 -10.39
C ASP A 204 5.15 6.13 -9.82
N ILE A 205 4.22 6.32 -8.89
CA ILE A 205 3.99 7.60 -8.21
C ILE A 205 4.97 7.70 -7.05
N THR A 206 5.96 8.58 -7.16
CA THR A 206 7.05 8.79 -6.20
C THR A 206 7.24 10.24 -5.78
N THR A 207 6.52 11.17 -6.43
CA THR A 207 6.56 12.61 -6.13
C THR A 207 5.16 13.23 -6.14
N PRO A 208 4.97 14.37 -5.45
CA PRO A 208 3.71 15.12 -5.48
C PRO A 208 3.28 15.54 -6.89
N ALA A 209 4.23 16.00 -7.71
CA ALA A 209 3.96 16.41 -9.08
C ALA A 209 3.45 15.26 -9.95
N GLN A 210 4.04 14.06 -9.79
CA GLN A 210 3.53 12.86 -10.49
C GLN A 210 2.11 12.50 -10.03
N ALA A 211 1.80 12.61 -8.74
CA ALA A 211 0.46 12.34 -8.24
C ALA A 211 -0.58 13.29 -8.87
N LEU A 212 -0.26 14.59 -8.97
CA LEU A 212 -1.12 15.57 -9.62
C LEU A 212 -1.29 15.26 -11.11
N ALA A 213 -0.20 15.05 -11.83
CA ALA A 213 -0.22 14.75 -13.26
C ALA A 213 -1.05 13.50 -13.58
N VAL A 214 -0.93 12.44 -12.76
CA VAL A 214 -1.73 11.21 -12.91
C VAL A 214 -3.22 11.49 -12.69
N LEU A 215 -3.57 12.27 -11.68
CA LEU A 215 -4.96 12.62 -11.40
C LEU A 215 -5.58 13.47 -12.53
N GLU A 216 -4.84 14.44 -13.06
CA GLU A 216 -5.27 15.29 -14.15
C GLU A 216 -5.42 14.50 -15.45
N TYR A 217 -4.46 13.64 -15.77
CA TYR A 217 -4.47 12.85 -16.99
C TYR A 217 -5.59 11.80 -17.01
N THR A 218 -5.76 11.08 -15.90
CA THR A 218 -6.70 9.95 -15.84
C THR A 218 -8.12 10.34 -15.46
N GLY A 219 -8.31 11.47 -14.77
CA GLY A 219 -9.57 11.82 -14.12
C GLY A 219 -9.90 10.92 -12.92
N ALA A 220 -8.99 10.03 -12.48
CA ALA A 220 -9.21 9.13 -11.37
C ALA A 220 -9.60 9.86 -10.07
N ASP A 221 -10.38 9.21 -9.22
CA ASP A 221 -10.86 9.80 -7.96
C ASP A 221 -9.74 9.90 -6.90
N GLY A 222 -8.77 8.98 -6.96
CA GLY A 222 -7.61 8.97 -6.09
C GLY A 222 -6.38 8.35 -6.73
N VAL A 223 -5.25 8.50 -6.04
CA VAL A 223 -3.99 7.81 -6.36
C VAL A 223 -3.57 6.88 -5.23
N MET A 224 -2.96 5.76 -5.59
CA MET A 224 -2.46 4.78 -4.64
C MET A 224 -0.94 4.66 -4.77
N ILE A 225 -0.22 4.92 -3.69
CA ILE A 225 1.24 4.93 -3.65
C ILE A 225 1.73 3.62 -3.03
N GLY A 226 2.63 2.94 -3.74
CA GLY A 226 3.30 1.73 -3.24
C GLY A 226 4.76 2.01 -2.88
N ARG A 227 5.68 1.64 -3.75
CA ARG A 227 7.14 1.78 -3.54
C ARG A 227 7.59 3.20 -3.24
N GLY A 228 6.86 4.22 -3.71
CA GLY A 228 7.14 5.63 -3.38
C GLY A 228 7.07 5.96 -1.88
N ALA A 229 6.35 5.15 -1.08
CA ALA A 229 6.28 5.32 0.37
C ALA A 229 7.42 4.61 1.13
N GLN A 230 8.17 3.71 0.48
CA GLN A 230 9.29 3.00 1.11
C GLN A 230 10.42 3.98 1.41
N GLY A 231 10.80 4.09 2.67
CA GLY A 231 11.78 5.06 3.15
C GLY A 231 11.31 6.52 3.10
N ALA A 232 10.03 6.76 2.80
CA ALA A 232 9.44 8.10 2.74
C ALA A 232 7.94 8.06 3.10
N PRO A 233 7.55 7.63 4.32
CA PRO A 233 6.13 7.58 4.71
C PRO A 233 5.46 8.96 4.69
N TRP A 234 6.21 10.04 4.79
CA TRP A 234 5.74 11.42 4.67
C TRP A 234 5.32 11.85 3.26
N ILE A 235 5.48 10.99 2.24
CA ILE A 235 5.05 11.28 0.86
C ILE A 235 3.54 11.60 0.80
N PHE A 236 2.73 11.00 1.66
CA PHE A 236 1.29 11.25 1.70
C PHE A 236 0.96 12.68 2.10
N GLN A 237 1.65 13.23 3.10
CA GLN A 237 1.52 14.63 3.49
C GLN A 237 1.92 15.55 2.34
N ALA A 238 3.06 15.27 1.73
CA ALA A 238 3.58 16.04 0.61
C ALA A 238 2.60 16.13 -0.56
N VAL A 239 2.03 15.00 -0.93
CA VAL A 239 1.03 14.94 -2.00
C VAL A 239 -0.24 15.69 -1.61
N ASN A 240 -0.72 15.54 -0.38
CA ASN A 240 -1.90 16.25 0.11
C ASN A 240 -1.72 17.78 0.11
N GLU A 241 -0.57 18.27 0.54
CA GLU A 241 -0.21 19.69 0.49
C GLU A 241 -0.17 20.20 -0.94
N HIS A 242 0.45 19.46 -1.85
CA HIS A 242 0.54 19.80 -3.27
C HIS A 242 -0.83 19.83 -3.96
N LEU A 243 -1.75 18.94 -3.55
CA LEU A 243 -3.14 18.93 -4.04
C LEU A 243 -4.02 20.00 -3.39
N GLY A 244 -3.48 20.89 -2.55
CA GLY A 244 -4.20 21.99 -1.90
C GLY A 244 -5.21 21.57 -0.84
N LYS A 245 -5.11 20.36 -0.30
CA LYS A 245 -6.07 19.83 0.68
C LYS A 245 -5.73 20.13 2.14
N VAL A 246 -4.46 20.37 2.42
CA VAL A 246 -4.02 20.79 3.75
C VAL A 246 -3.58 22.25 3.62
N LYS A 247 -4.27 23.18 4.34
CA LYS A 247 -3.67 24.49 4.60
C LYS A 247 -2.31 24.19 5.24
N LYS A 248 -1.24 24.88 4.79
CA LYS A 248 0.11 24.76 5.37
C LYS A 248 -0.07 24.59 6.88
N SER A 249 -0.03 23.35 7.32
CA SER A 249 -0.07 22.98 8.73
C SER A 249 1.20 23.56 9.35
N SER A 250 1.15 23.89 10.63
CA SER A 250 2.33 24.13 11.48
C SER A 250 3.24 22.89 11.61
N ALA A 251 2.89 21.78 10.93
CA ALA A 251 3.78 20.64 10.74
C ALA A 251 4.96 21.03 9.84
N PRO A 252 6.16 20.50 10.10
CA PRO A 252 7.36 20.85 9.36
C PRO A 252 7.16 20.63 7.86
N VAL A 253 7.61 21.58 7.06
CA VAL A 253 7.61 21.54 5.60
C VAL A 253 8.41 20.30 5.16
N LEU A 254 8.07 19.69 4.02
CA LEU A 254 8.75 18.49 3.48
C LEU A 254 10.28 18.56 3.53
N GLN A 255 10.86 19.75 3.34
CA GLN A 255 12.29 20.02 3.48
C GLN A 255 12.73 19.78 4.94
N ASP A 256 11.96 20.27 5.90
CA ASP A 256 12.23 20.12 7.33
C ASP A 256 12.07 18.66 7.79
N LEU A 257 11.09 17.92 7.22
CA LEU A 257 10.89 16.49 7.48
C LEU A 257 12.01 15.59 6.91
N GLN A 258 12.65 16.00 5.81
CA GLN A 258 13.85 15.31 5.31
C GLN A 258 15.08 15.65 6.14
N ASP A 259 15.10 16.84 6.73
CA ASP A 259 16.21 17.31 7.56
C ASP A 259 16.10 16.79 9.02
N ASP A 260 14.88 16.49 9.51
CA ASP A 260 14.65 15.92 10.86
C ASP A 260 13.70 14.71 10.83
N CYS A 261 14.05 13.68 10.04
CA CYS A 261 13.27 12.44 9.96
C CYS A 261 13.67 11.39 11.04
N ALA A 262 14.71 11.65 11.81
CA ALA A 262 15.21 10.71 12.81
C ALA A 262 14.13 10.29 13.83
N PRO A 263 13.33 11.19 14.44
CA PRO A 263 12.28 10.79 15.37
C PRO A 263 11.25 9.85 14.73
N ILE A 264 10.90 10.09 13.45
CA ILE A 264 9.94 9.27 12.71
C ILE A 264 10.49 7.86 12.48
N ILE A 265 11.77 7.76 12.11
CA ILE A 265 12.44 6.48 11.86
C ILE A 265 12.55 5.69 13.16
N LEU A 266 12.96 6.34 14.25
CA LEU A 266 13.13 5.70 15.55
C LEU A 266 11.80 5.18 16.11
N GLU A 267 10.74 5.98 16.06
CA GLU A 267 9.39 5.57 16.44
C GLU A 267 8.89 4.38 15.59
N HIS A 268 9.19 4.39 14.29
CA HIS A 268 8.84 3.26 13.43
C HIS A 268 9.57 1.97 13.86
N LEU A 269 10.85 2.06 14.21
CA LEU A 269 11.62 0.93 14.73
C LEU A 269 11.03 0.37 16.02
N GLU A 270 10.74 1.23 17.00
CA GLU A 270 10.08 0.82 18.25
C GLU A 270 8.75 0.11 18.00
N SER A 271 7.94 0.65 17.08
CA SER A 271 6.67 0.06 16.69
C SER A 271 6.84 -1.33 16.07
N LEU A 272 7.88 -1.53 15.24
CA LEU A 272 8.23 -2.83 14.67
C LEU A 272 8.68 -3.81 15.73
N TYR A 273 9.55 -3.40 16.66
CA TYR A 273 10.02 -4.28 17.75
C TYR A 273 8.86 -4.68 18.67
N LYS A 274 8.00 -3.73 19.03
CA LYS A 274 6.81 -3.99 19.85
C LYS A 274 5.83 -4.95 19.17
N PHE A 275 5.61 -4.80 17.87
CA PHE A 275 4.65 -5.60 17.12
C PHE A 275 5.14 -7.03 16.82
N TYR A 276 6.40 -7.16 16.43
CA TYR A 276 6.96 -8.44 15.99
C TYR A 276 7.72 -9.19 17.09
N GLY A 277 8.09 -8.53 18.18
CA GLY A 277 9.05 -9.01 19.16
C GLY A 277 10.50 -8.89 18.67
N GLU A 278 11.45 -9.10 19.56
CA GLU A 278 12.89 -8.87 19.36
C GLU A 278 13.41 -9.46 18.04
N HIS A 279 13.44 -10.78 17.95
CA HIS A 279 14.07 -11.48 16.82
C HIS A 279 13.44 -11.15 15.45
N THR A 280 12.12 -11.12 15.38
CA THR A 280 11.43 -10.84 14.10
C THR A 280 11.43 -9.34 13.79
N GLY A 281 11.30 -8.49 14.80
CA GLY A 281 11.29 -7.04 14.69
C GLY A 281 12.57 -6.51 14.05
N ILE A 282 13.74 -6.94 14.52
CA ILE A 282 15.04 -6.57 13.95
C ILE A 282 15.11 -6.92 12.46
N ARG A 283 14.65 -8.10 12.09
CA ARG A 283 14.67 -8.56 10.69
C ARG A 283 13.70 -7.77 9.81
N MET A 284 12.52 -7.41 10.34
CA MET A 284 11.57 -6.56 9.63
C MET A 284 12.10 -5.14 9.49
N ALA A 285 12.69 -4.60 10.55
CA ALA A 285 13.29 -3.27 10.57
C ALA A 285 14.39 -3.09 9.51
N ARG A 286 15.22 -4.11 9.26
CA ARG A 286 16.32 -4.05 8.26
C ARG A 286 15.86 -3.61 6.88
N LYS A 287 14.67 -4.03 6.43
CA LYS A 287 14.14 -3.61 5.13
C LYS A 287 13.83 -2.11 5.11
N HIS A 288 13.12 -1.64 6.14
CA HIS A 288 12.76 -0.24 6.25
C HIS A 288 14.01 0.64 6.42
N LEU A 289 14.95 0.23 7.26
CA LEU A 289 16.24 0.90 7.42
C LEU A 289 17.01 1.00 6.10
N SER A 290 17.03 -0.08 5.30
CA SER A 290 17.67 -0.04 3.98
C SER A 290 17.03 1.01 3.07
N TRP A 291 15.70 1.13 3.05
CA TRP A 291 15.01 2.14 2.26
C TRP A 291 15.21 3.56 2.80
N TYR A 292 15.23 3.75 4.12
CA TYR A 292 15.58 5.04 4.73
C TYR A 292 17.01 5.47 4.37
N CYS A 293 17.98 4.54 4.47
CA CYS A 293 19.35 4.82 4.05
C CYS A 293 19.44 5.24 2.57
N GLN A 294 18.74 4.54 1.69
CA GLN A 294 18.69 4.87 0.27
C GLN A 294 18.05 6.24 0.03
N ARG A 295 16.90 6.50 0.67
CA ARG A 295 16.15 7.75 0.49
C ARG A 295 16.92 8.97 0.96
N LEU A 296 17.66 8.83 2.04
CA LEU A 296 18.46 9.90 2.66
C LEU A 296 19.92 9.92 2.19
N SER A 297 20.26 9.08 1.22
CA SER A 297 21.62 8.99 0.65
C SER A 297 22.70 8.76 1.70
N LEU A 298 22.43 7.94 2.72
CA LEU A 298 23.43 7.60 3.73
C LEU A 298 24.57 6.79 3.14
N PRO A 299 25.81 6.94 3.67
CA PRO A 299 26.97 6.21 3.17
C PRO A 299 26.86 4.70 3.42
N ALA A 300 27.53 3.90 2.59
CA ALA A 300 27.50 2.43 2.68
C ALA A 300 27.80 1.84 4.08
N PRO A 301 28.75 2.38 4.88
CA PRO A 301 28.96 1.93 6.25
C PRO A 301 27.72 2.02 7.15
N ALA A 302 26.91 3.08 7.02
CA ALA A 302 25.68 3.23 7.79
C ALA A 302 24.74 2.04 7.59
N ARG A 303 24.49 1.69 6.32
CA ARG A 303 23.67 0.53 5.98
C ARG A 303 24.29 -0.78 6.51
N GLY A 304 25.61 -0.93 6.39
CA GLY A 304 26.33 -2.11 6.90
C GLY A 304 26.11 -2.33 8.40
N GLU A 305 26.32 -1.30 9.21
CA GLU A 305 26.15 -1.36 10.67
C GLU A 305 24.70 -1.65 11.08
N LEU A 306 23.73 -0.97 10.46
CA LEU A 306 22.30 -1.17 10.71
C LEU A 306 21.82 -2.59 10.37
N MET A 307 22.40 -3.20 9.33
CA MET A 307 22.07 -4.59 8.95
C MET A 307 22.78 -5.62 9.84
N ALA A 308 23.96 -5.30 10.39
CA ALA A 308 24.76 -6.21 11.23
C ALA A 308 24.31 -6.25 12.70
N ALA A 309 23.54 -5.25 13.16
CA ALA A 309 23.09 -5.18 14.56
C ALA A 309 22.41 -6.50 15.01
N ALA A 310 22.83 -7.01 16.17
CA ALA A 310 22.41 -8.32 16.67
C ALA A 310 21.08 -8.28 17.45
N ASP A 311 20.80 -7.16 18.10
CA ASP A 311 19.60 -6.94 18.94
C ASP A 311 18.96 -5.59 18.64
N SER A 312 17.74 -5.37 19.18
CA SER A 312 16.97 -4.14 18.93
C SER A 312 17.65 -2.92 19.54
N ALA A 313 18.28 -3.04 20.70
CA ALA A 313 18.94 -1.94 21.37
C ALA A 313 20.14 -1.43 20.55
N SER A 314 21.01 -2.34 20.07
CA SER A 314 22.14 -2.00 19.21
C SER A 314 21.68 -1.45 17.85
N GLN A 315 20.61 -2.00 17.27
CA GLN A 315 20.05 -1.49 16.00
C GLN A 315 19.46 -0.09 16.17
N PHE A 316 18.75 0.15 17.29
CA PHE A 316 18.16 1.45 17.61
C PHE A 316 19.24 2.52 17.84
N ALA A 317 20.25 2.24 18.69
CA ALA A 317 21.37 3.14 18.96
C ALA A 317 22.16 3.47 17.67
N CYS A 318 22.34 2.48 16.80
CA CYS A 318 22.95 2.67 15.49
C CYS A 318 22.08 3.59 14.60
N ALA A 319 20.75 3.40 14.60
CA ALA A 319 19.83 4.25 13.86
C ALA A 319 19.83 5.70 14.39
N GLU A 320 19.81 5.88 15.70
CA GLU A 320 19.88 7.20 16.34
C GLU A 320 21.16 7.94 15.93
N ARG A 321 22.32 7.28 15.95
CA ARG A 321 23.60 7.87 15.53
C ARG A 321 23.60 8.26 14.05
N TRP A 322 23.10 7.39 13.18
CA TRP A 322 23.16 7.62 11.73
C TRP A 322 22.09 8.56 11.20
N PHE A 323 20.89 8.55 11.73
CA PHE A 323 19.81 9.41 11.31
C PHE A 323 19.77 10.72 12.10
N GLY A 324 20.06 10.72 13.41
CA GLY A 324 20.11 11.93 14.25
C GLY A 324 21.24 12.90 13.88
N GLY A 325 22.37 12.40 13.38
CA GLY A 325 23.51 13.23 12.94
C GLY A 325 23.38 13.81 11.51
N ALA A 326 22.30 13.56 10.81
CA ALA A 326 22.12 14.02 9.42
C ALA A 326 22.09 15.56 9.32
N HIS A 327 21.52 16.22 10.31
CA HIS A 327 21.47 17.70 10.40
C HIS A 327 22.86 18.32 10.58
N GLN A 328 23.72 17.75 11.41
CA GLN A 328 25.07 18.25 11.64
C GLN A 328 25.98 18.06 10.43
N ARG A 329 25.79 17.03 9.62
CA ARG A 329 26.64 16.74 8.45
C ARG A 329 26.38 17.65 7.25
N ARG A 330 25.12 18.05 7.00
CA ARG A 330 24.82 19.05 5.95
C ARG A 330 25.40 20.41 6.29
N SER A 331 25.36 20.82 7.54
CA SER A 331 26.02 22.06 8.02
C SER A 331 27.53 22.02 7.77
N MET A 332 28.21 20.89 8.01
CA MET A 332 29.66 20.77 7.75
C MET A 332 30.03 20.76 6.26
N ILE A 333 29.16 20.23 5.38
CA ILE A 333 29.42 20.24 3.92
C ILE A 333 29.15 21.63 3.33
N MET A 334 28.23 22.40 3.89
CA MET A 334 27.94 23.79 3.45
C MET A 334 28.91 24.84 4.02
N THR A 335 29.65 24.53 5.09
CA THR A 335 30.64 25.39 5.73
C THR A 335 32.09 25.02 5.44
N GLY A 336 32.30 23.94 4.69
CA GLY A 336 33.62 23.51 4.25
C GLY A 336 34.05 24.20 2.97
N THR A 337 34.48 25.47 3.11
CA THR A 337 35.43 26.16 2.24
C THR A 337 36.74 26.16 2.92
#